data_18d3c4df066c5e980c72e65ea392d306
#
_entry.id   18d3c4df066c5e980c72e65ea392d306
#
_cell.length_a   1.000
_cell.length_b   1.000
_cell.length_c   1.000
_cell.angle_alpha   90.00
_cell.angle_beta   90.00
_cell.angle_gamma   90.00
#
_symmetry.space_group_name_H-M   'P 1'
#
loop_
_entity.id
_entity.type
_entity.pdbx_description
1 polymer ?
#
loop_
_entity_poly.entity_id
_entity_poly.type
_entity_poly.pdbx_seq_one_letter_code
_entity_poly.pdbx_strand_id
1 'polypeptide(L)'
;MLLTKRQNEILTMIKEKSPISGDEIARNLSVTKSALRTDFSILTGLKLITSKPNKGYIYNRCTSNVVKNHMSPQNSIDIKTSVYDAVIHLFNYDLGTLIVVENGKLVGIISRKDLLKSALHGKNMEKIPVSMIMTRMPNIVYCFENDSVLDAIEKIIKHEIDSLPVLRKENGKLILVGRFTKTNAIKLYYQEL
;
A
#
# COMPACT_ATOMS: atom_id res chain seq x y z
N MET A 1 18.08 -5.91 9.01
CA MET A 1 19.49 -5.56 8.76
C MET A 1 19.76 -4.21 9.43
N LEU A 2 20.79 -4.09 10.27
CA LEU A 2 21.13 -2.81 10.92
C LEU A 2 22.04 -2.03 9.97
N LEU A 3 21.72 -0.75 9.74
CA LEU A 3 22.57 0.15 8.97
C LEU A 3 23.87 0.44 9.74
N THR A 4 24.98 0.62 9.01
CA THR A 4 26.25 1.06 9.60
C THR A 4 26.14 2.52 10.06
N LYS A 5 27.08 2.98 10.90
CA LYS A 5 27.16 4.38 11.35
C LYS A 5 27.18 5.35 10.15
N ARG A 6 28.04 5.07 9.16
CA ARG A 6 28.16 5.89 7.93
C ARG A 6 26.88 5.91 7.10
N GLN A 7 26.20 4.77 6.97
CA GLN A 7 24.89 4.69 6.26
C GLN A 7 23.82 5.52 6.96
N ASN A 8 23.79 5.53 8.29
CA ASN A 8 22.88 6.37 9.05
C ASN A 8 23.18 7.86 8.88
N GLU A 9 24.47 8.25 8.88
CA GLU A 9 24.90 9.64 8.62
C GLU A 9 24.47 10.11 7.23
N ILE A 10 24.71 9.29 6.18
CA ILE A 10 24.25 9.55 4.80
C ILE A 10 22.72 9.73 4.77
N LEU A 11 21.98 8.82 5.41
CA LEU A 11 20.52 8.86 5.43
C LEU A 11 19.99 10.12 6.12
N THR A 12 20.63 10.55 7.22
CA THR A 12 20.28 11.78 7.94
C THR A 12 20.49 13.01 7.06
N MET A 13 21.63 13.13 6.38
CA MET A 13 21.88 14.23 5.44
C MET A 13 20.85 14.30 4.32
N ILE A 14 20.46 13.12 3.77
CA ILE A 14 19.44 13.06 2.72
C ILE A 14 18.04 13.41 3.27
N LYS A 15 17.72 13.06 4.52
CA LYS A 15 16.48 13.48 5.17
C LYS A 15 16.36 14.99 5.35
N GLU A 16 17.45 15.61 5.80
CA GLU A 16 17.48 17.04 6.11
C GLU A 16 17.52 17.91 4.84
N LYS A 17 18.20 17.45 3.79
CA LYS A 17 18.42 18.21 2.56
C LYS A 17 18.16 17.37 1.31
N SER A 18 16.90 17.04 1.06
CA SER A 18 16.49 16.28 -0.14
C SER A 18 15.92 17.22 -1.20
N PRO A 19 16.38 17.19 -2.48
CA PRO A 19 17.45 16.34 -3.02
C PRO A 19 18.86 16.84 -2.71
N ILE A 20 19.81 15.94 -2.50
CA ILE A 20 21.23 16.23 -2.27
C ILE A 20 22.12 15.41 -3.22
N SER A 21 23.18 16.03 -3.76
CA SER A 21 24.09 15.34 -4.67
C SER A 21 25.06 14.41 -3.92
N GLY A 22 25.47 13.31 -4.60
CA GLY A 22 26.48 12.40 -4.02
C GLY A 22 27.82 13.06 -3.77
N ASP A 23 28.17 14.10 -4.54
CA ASP A 23 29.41 14.87 -4.36
C ASP A 23 29.34 15.78 -3.12
N GLU A 24 28.16 16.30 -2.81
CA GLU A 24 27.94 17.10 -1.60
C GLU A 24 27.99 16.22 -0.34
N ILE A 25 27.38 15.03 -0.37
CA ILE A 25 27.47 14.06 0.73
C ILE A 25 28.91 13.63 0.96
N ALA A 26 29.66 13.36 -0.11
CA ALA A 26 31.06 12.94 -0.03
C ALA A 26 31.93 14.04 0.61
N ARG A 27 31.72 15.30 0.24
CA ARG A 27 32.40 16.45 0.87
C ARG A 27 32.11 16.57 2.35
N ASN A 28 30.85 16.45 2.76
CA ASN A 28 30.44 16.55 4.16
C ASN A 28 31.04 15.43 5.03
N LEU A 29 31.22 14.24 4.44
CA LEU A 29 31.83 13.09 5.11
C LEU A 29 33.36 13.03 4.95
N SER A 30 33.98 14.00 4.25
CA SER A 30 35.42 14.03 3.97
C SER A 30 35.94 12.76 3.28
N VAL A 31 35.15 12.21 2.35
CA VAL A 31 35.49 11.00 1.58
C VAL A 31 35.28 11.24 0.08
N THR A 32 35.71 10.30 -0.75
CA THR A 32 35.42 10.35 -2.19
C THR A 32 34.03 9.81 -2.48
N LYS A 33 33.38 10.30 -3.53
CA LYS A 33 32.09 9.76 -3.99
C LYS A 33 32.16 8.26 -4.31
N SER A 34 33.30 7.81 -4.82
CA SER A 34 33.54 6.39 -5.12
C SER A 34 33.47 5.52 -3.88
N ALA A 35 33.95 6.01 -2.73
CA ALA A 35 33.91 5.29 -1.45
C ALA A 35 32.49 5.11 -0.91
N LEU A 36 31.53 5.94 -1.36
CA LEU A 36 30.12 5.89 -0.96
C LEU A 36 29.24 5.04 -1.89
N ARG A 37 29.79 4.52 -2.99
CA ARG A 37 29.02 3.77 -4.00
C ARG A 37 28.26 2.58 -3.41
N THR A 38 28.93 1.80 -2.55
CA THR A 38 28.33 0.65 -1.88
C THR A 38 27.23 1.07 -0.91
N ASP A 39 27.44 2.15 -0.15
CA ASP A 39 26.43 2.66 0.80
C ASP A 39 25.20 3.15 0.07
N PHE A 40 25.36 3.92 -1.01
CA PHE A 40 24.25 4.32 -1.87
C PHE A 40 23.52 3.13 -2.47
N SER A 41 24.24 2.11 -2.94
CA SER A 41 23.63 0.89 -3.48
C SER A 41 22.78 0.17 -2.44
N ILE A 42 23.31 0.03 -1.21
CA ILE A 42 22.58 -0.60 -0.09
C ILE A 42 21.33 0.23 0.28
N LEU A 43 21.47 1.54 0.47
CA LEU A 43 20.36 2.41 0.85
C LEU A 43 19.28 2.47 -0.24
N THR A 44 19.68 2.42 -1.52
CA THR A 44 18.75 2.34 -2.66
C THR A 44 18.07 0.97 -2.73
N GLY A 45 18.83 -0.12 -2.54
CA GLY A 45 18.29 -1.48 -2.50
C GLY A 45 17.30 -1.70 -1.35
N LEU A 46 17.51 -1.02 -0.21
CA LEU A 46 16.56 -0.97 0.91
C LEU A 46 15.39 0.01 0.68
N LYS A 47 15.33 0.63 -0.49
CA LYS A 47 14.33 1.65 -0.87
C LYS A 47 14.27 2.86 0.09
N LEU A 48 15.29 3.10 0.90
CA LEU A 48 15.37 4.23 1.83
C LEU A 48 15.65 5.55 1.10
N ILE A 49 16.32 5.48 -0.04
CA ILE A 49 16.62 6.61 -0.93
C ILE A 49 16.36 6.22 -2.38
N THR A 50 16.12 7.23 -3.22
CA THR A 50 16.04 7.08 -4.68
C THR A 50 17.07 8.00 -5.33
N SER A 51 17.82 7.49 -6.32
CA SER A 51 18.68 8.30 -7.17
C SER A 51 17.87 8.86 -8.34
N LYS A 52 17.95 10.17 -8.58
CA LYS A 52 17.39 10.82 -9.79
C LYS A 52 18.51 11.48 -10.60
N PRO A 53 18.56 11.22 -11.93
CA PRO A 53 19.53 11.86 -12.80
C PRO A 53 19.50 13.38 -12.63
N ASN A 54 20.66 14.01 -12.56
CA ASN A 54 20.87 15.47 -12.42
C ASN A 54 20.27 16.13 -11.15
N LYS A 55 19.58 15.37 -10.28
CA LYS A 55 19.01 15.88 -9.01
C LYS A 55 19.72 15.35 -7.77
N GLY A 56 20.36 14.17 -7.87
CA GLY A 56 21.01 13.50 -6.74
C GLY A 56 20.09 12.49 -6.04
N TYR A 57 20.28 12.34 -4.73
CA TYR A 57 19.55 11.38 -3.90
C TYR A 57 18.38 12.05 -3.18
N ILE A 58 17.26 11.34 -3.17
CA ILE A 58 16.02 11.77 -2.52
C ILE A 58 15.66 10.76 -1.44
N TYR A 59 15.26 11.25 -0.27
CA TYR A 59 14.77 10.40 0.81
C TYR A 59 13.38 9.85 0.47
N ASN A 60 13.23 8.54 0.59
CA ASN A 60 11.93 7.90 0.42
C ASN A 60 11.19 7.88 1.77
N ARG A 61 10.39 8.90 2.02
CA ARG A 61 9.67 9.09 3.30
C ARG A 61 8.78 7.90 3.70
N CYS A 62 8.23 7.21 2.70
CA CYS A 62 7.28 6.10 2.94
C CYS A 62 7.90 4.74 3.29
N THR A 63 9.23 4.54 3.19
CA THR A 63 9.85 3.21 3.41
C THR A 63 10.01 2.78 4.85
N SER A 64 10.08 3.74 5.78
CA SER A 64 10.14 3.46 7.23
C SER A 64 8.76 3.15 7.81
N ASN A 65 7.69 3.43 7.07
CA ASN A 65 6.32 3.26 7.52
C ASN A 65 5.77 1.90 7.09
N VAL A 66 5.26 1.13 8.03
CA VAL A 66 4.59 -0.15 7.79
C VAL A 66 3.08 0.04 7.68
N VAL A 67 2.45 -0.77 6.84
CA VAL A 67 1.01 -0.68 6.52
C VAL A 67 0.14 -0.68 7.77
N LYS A 68 0.46 -1.50 8.79
CA LYS A 68 -0.34 -1.61 10.02
C LYS A 68 -0.55 -0.29 10.77
N ASN A 69 0.40 0.65 10.65
CA ASN A 69 0.32 1.93 11.35
C ASN A 69 -0.58 2.95 10.64
N HIS A 70 -0.96 2.66 9.37
CA HIS A 70 -1.66 3.60 8.48
C HIS A 70 -2.89 3.00 7.81
N MET A 71 -3.18 1.72 8.04
CA MET A 71 -4.35 1.06 7.48
C MET A 71 -5.64 1.51 8.18
N SER A 72 -6.75 1.40 7.46
CA SER A 72 -8.09 1.55 8.01
C SER A 72 -8.63 0.20 8.51
N PRO A 73 -9.61 0.20 9.44
CA PRO A 73 -10.30 -1.01 9.85
C PRO A 73 -10.88 -1.75 8.65
N GLN A 74 -11.02 -3.06 8.78
CA GLN A 74 -11.71 -3.86 7.78
C GLN A 74 -13.19 -3.47 7.73
N ASN A 75 -13.70 -3.25 6.50
CA ASN A 75 -15.11 -3.19 6.22
C ASN A 75 -15.40 -4.34 5.27
N SER A 76 -15.99 -5.40 5.81
CA SER A 76 -16.27 -6.61 5.06
C SER A 76 -17.76 -6.97 5.09
N ILE A 77 -18.18 -7.64 4.03
CA ILE A 77 -19.53 -8.18 3.88
C ILE A 77 -19.45 -9.69 3.67
N ASP A 78 -20.51 -10.41 4.00
CA ASP A 78 -20.59 -11.85 3.78
C ASP A 78 -20.75 -12.17 2.28
N ILE A 79 -20.23 -13.32 1.86
CA ILE A 79 -20.29 -13.81 0.48
C ILE A 79 -21.74 -13.94 -0.06
N LYS A 80 -22.73 -14.12 0.82
CA LYS A 80 -24.14 -14.24 0.48
C LYS A 80 -24.88 -12.90 0.43
N THR A 81 -24.24 -11.80 0.85
CA THR A 81 -24.83 -10.45 0.79
C THR A 81 -25.32 -10.17 -0.63
N SER A 82 -26.51 -9.57 -0.76
CA SER A 82 -27.03 -9.19 -2.06
C SER A 82 -26.23 -8.03 -2.67
N VAL A 83 -26.23 -7.92 -3.99
CA VAL A 83 -25.60 -6.78 -4.69
C VAL A 83 -26.26 -5.47 -4.25
N TYR A 84 -27.57 -5.46 -4.01
CA TYR A 84 -28.31 -4.30 -3.51
C TYR A 84 -27.81 -3.86 -2.13
N ASP A 85 -27.73 -4.80 -1.17
CA ASP A 85 -27.23 -4.49 0.18
C ASP A 85 -25.76 -4.05 0.15
N ALA A 86 -24.96 -4.61 -0.74
CA ALA A 86 -23.58 -4.18 -0.94
C ALA A 86 -23.49 -2.72 -1.41
N VAL A 87 -24.40 -2.28 -2.31
CA VAL A 87 -24.49 -0.87 -2.72
C VAL A 87 -24.85 0.01 -1.53
N ILE A 88 -25.88 -0.35 -0.76
CA ILE A 88 -26.29 0.40 0.44
C ILE A 88 -25.14 0.50 1.45
N HIS A 89 -24.43 -0.61 1.69
CA HIS A 89 -23.27 -0.63 2.59
C HIS A 89 -22.17 0.33 2.12
N LEU A 90 -21.90 0.33 0.82
CA LEU A 90 -20.88 1.17 0.21
C LEU A 90 -21.18 2.66 0.36
N PHE A 91 -22.46 3.06 0.20
CA PHE A 91 -22.92 4.43 0.40
C PHE A 91 -22.90 4.84 1.88
N ASN A 92 -23.43 4.02 2.77
CA ASN A 92 -23.53 4.35 4.19
C ASN A 92 -22.16 4.58 4.86
N TYR A 93 -21.12 3.91 4.38
CA TYR A 93 -19.76 4.01 4.93
C TYR A 93 -18.77 4.76 4.04
N ASP A 94 -19.23 5.40 2.96
CA ASP A 94 -18.41 6.14 1.98
C ASP A 94 -17.18 5.32 1.50
N LEU A 95 -17.44 4.11 1.01
CA LEU A 95 -16.40 3.17 0.62
C LEU A 95 -16.22 3.13 -0.90
N GLY A 96 -14.97 2.98 -1.38
CA GLY A 96 -14.68 2.72 -2.79
C GLY A 96 -14.72 1.25 -3.17
N THR A 97 -14.51 0.37 -2.17
CA THR A 97 -14.44 -1.09 -2.33
C THR A 97 -14.95 -1.78 -1.08
N LEU A 98 -15.49 -2.98 -1.24
CA LEU A 98 -15.89 -3.88 -0.17
C LEU A 98 -15.06 -5.16 -0.21
N ILE A 99 -14.63 -5.60 0.95
CA ILE A 99 -13.98 -6.90 1.13
C ILE A 99 -15.06 -7.94 1.39
N VAL A 100 -15.01 -9.07 0.68
CA VAL A 100 -15.97 -10.15 0.83
C VAL A 100 -15.33 -11.28 1.62
N VAL A 101 -16.01 -11.72 2.66
CA VAL A 101 -15.55 -12.80 3.55
C VAL A 101 -16.53 -13.96 3.56
N GLU A 102 -15.99 -15.15 3.81
CA GLU A 102 -16.74 -16.37 4.12
C GLU A 102 -16.12 -17.01 5.36
N ASN A 103 -16.92 -17.22 6.40
CA ASN A 103 -16.44 -17.72 7.69
C ASN A 103 -15.20 -16.95 8.21
N GLY A 104 -15.21 -15.61 8.07
CA GLY A 104 -14.13 -14.73 8.49
C GLY A 104 -12.88 -14.72 7.61
N LYS A 105 -12.85 -15.50 6.51
CA LYS A 105 -11.73 -15.55 5.57
C LYS A 105 -12.00 -14.66 4.37
N LEU A 106 -10.96 -13.98 3.89
CA LEU A 106 -11.01 -13.23 2.63
C LEU A 106 -11.25 -14.19 1.46
N VAL A 107 -12.35 -13.98 0.73
CA VAL A 107 -12.71 -14.76 -0.45
C VAL A 107 -12.91 -13.89 -1.70
N GLY A 108 -13.19 -12.60 -1.53
CA GLY A 108 -13.50 -11.70 -2.63
C GLY A 108 -13.24 -10.23 -2.32
N ILE A 109 -13.29 -9.42 -3.37
CA ILE A 109 -13.33 -7.96 -3.32
C ILE A 109 -14.27 -7.44 -4.40
N ILE A 110 -15.01 -6.38 -4.09
CA ILE A 110 -15.94 -5.71 -5.01
C ILE A 110 -15.63 -4.23 -5.03
N SER A 111 -15.53 -3.66 -6.22
CA SER A 111 -15.38 -2.23 -6.45
C SER A 111 -16.71 -1.58 -6.86
N ARG A 112 -16.76 -0.24 -6.77
CA ARG A 112 -17.87 0.57 -7.35
C ARG A 112 -18.10 0.22 -8.82
N LYS A 113 -17.04 -0.05 -9.60
CA LYS A 113 -17.13 -0.41 -11.02
C LYS A 113 -17.86 -1.74 -11.23
N ASP A 114 -17.64 -2.73 -10.35
CA ASP A 114 -18.29 -4.04 -10.44
C ASP A 114 -19.79 -3.91 -10.15
N LEU A 115 -20.15 -3.11 -9.14
CA LEU A 115 -21.55 -2.81 -8.81
C LEU A 115 -22.26 -2.06 -9.92
N LEU A 116 -21.62 -1.04 -10.52
CA LEU A 116 -22.16 -0.31 -11.68
C LEU A 116 -22.37 -1.22 -12.88
N LYS A 117 -21.41 -2.10 -13.20
CA LYS A 117 -21.57 -3.08 -14.27
C LYS A 117 -22.77 -4.00 -14.02
N SER A 118 -22.95 -4.46 -12.78
CA SER A 118 -24.09 -5.31 -12.41
C SER A 118 -25.42 -4.58 -12.62
N ALA A 119 -25.50 -3.29 -12.24
CA ALA A 119 -26.70 -2.48 -12.42
C ALA A 119 -27.09 -2.29 -13.90
N LEU A 120 -26.12 -2.14 -14.80
CA LEU A 120 -26.36 -1.99 -16.24
C LEU A 120 -26.96 -3.24 -16.90
N HIS A 121 -26.81 -4.42 -16.29
CA HIS A 121 -27.37 -5.66 -16.85
C HIS A 121 -28.87 -5.89 -16.52
N GLY A 122 -29.54 -4.93 -15.86
CA GLY A 122 -30.99 -4.96 -15.62
C GLY A 122 -31.50 -6.12 -14.76
N LYS A 123 -30.61 -6.82 -14.05
CA LYS A 123 -30.99 -7.94 -13.17
C LYS A 123 -31.46 -7.41 -11.81
N ASN A 124 -32.35 -8.16 -11.15
CA ASN A 124 -32.80 -7.83 -9.81
C ASN A 124 -31.64 -7.98 -8.81
N MET A 125 -31.04 -6.85 -8.42
CA MET A 125 -29.87 -6.78 -7.56
C MET A 125 -30.11 -7.36 -6.16
N GLU A 126 -31.35 -7.40 -5.68
CA GLU A 126 -31.70 -7.99 -4.38
C GLU A 126 -31.50 -9.51 -4.35
N LYS A 127 -31.66 -10.17 -5.51
CA LYS A 127 -31.56 -11.63 -5.63
C LYS A 127 -30.17 -12.13 -6.05
N ILE A 128 -29.27 -11.24 -6.39
CA ILE A 128 -27.92 -11.61 -6.85
C ILE A 128 -26.96 -11.51 -5.68
N PRO A 129 -26.34 -12.60 -5.21
CA PRO A 129 -25.30 -12.52 -4.20
C PRO A 129 -24.02 -11.92 -4.77
N VAL A 130 -23.27 -11.19 -3.95
CA VAL A 130 -21.99 -10.56 -4.34
C VAL A 130 -20.96 -11.56 -4.87
N SER A 131 -21.07 -12.82 -4.48
CA SER A 131 -20.24 -13.91 -5.00
C SER A 131 -20.30 -14.09 -6.52
N MET A 132 -21.35 -13.60 -7.19
CA MET A 132 -21.46 -13.70 -8.66
C MET A 132 -20.70 -12.63 -9.43
N ILE A 133 -20.35 -11.52 -8.75
CA ILE A 133 -19.73 -10.35 -9.41
C ILE A 133 -18.36 -9.95 -8.83
N MET A 134 -17.97 -10.51 -7.69
CA MET A 134 -16.71 -10.18 -7.01
C MET A 134 -15.49 -10.72 -7.76
N THR A 135 -14.36 -10.04 -7.63
CA THR A 135 -13.04 -10.61 -7.93
C THR A 135 -12.70 -11.60 -6.81
N ARG A 136 -12.34 -12.83 -7.18
CA ARG A 136 -12.09 -13.93 -6.23
C ARG A 136 -10.61 -14.16 -6.00
N MET A 137 -10.27 -14.77 -4.84
CA MET A 137 -8.95 -15.39 -4.67
C MET A 137 -8.73 -16.45 -5.77
N PRO A 138 -7.50 -16.63 -6.29
CA PRO A 138 -6.25 -15.95 -5.92
C PRO A 138 -5.99 -14.60 -6.62
N ASN A 139 -6.92 -14.08 -7.43
CA ASN A 139 -6.72 -12.89 -8.27
C ASN A 139 -6.80 -11.56 -7.49
N ILE A 140 -6.94 -11.61 -6.16
CA ILE A 140 -6.98 -10.41 -5.32
C ILE A 140 -5.56 -9.95 -5.04
N VAL A 141 -5.28 -8.67 -5.35
CA VAL A 141 -4.05 -8.02 -4.92
C VAL A 141 -4.22 -7.58 -3.47
N TYR A 142 -3.30 -8.00 -2.61
CA TYR A 142 -3.30 -7.68 -1.18
C TYR A 142 -1.90 -7.33 -0.68
N CYS A 143 -1.80 -6.85 0.55
CA CYS A 143 -0.53 -6.65 1.25
C CYS A 143 -0.60 -7.27 2.65
N PHE A 144 0.59 -7.43 3.26
CA PHE A 144 0.68 -7.82 4.66
C PHE A 144 0.78 -6.58 5.56
N GLU A 145 0.35 -6.72 6.80
CA GLU A 145 0.38 -5.62 7.79
C GLU A 145 1.79 -5.07 8.05
N ASN A 146 2.82 -5.91 7.87
CA ASN A 146 4.22 -5.52 8.04
C ASN A 146 4.92 -5.14 6.72
N ASP A 147 4.21 -5.15 5.58
CA ASP A 147 4.75 -4.63 4.32
C ASP A 147 5.01 -3.12 4.47
N SER A 148 5.98 -2.60 3.69
CA SER A 148 6.21 -1.17 3.65
C SER A 148 5.02 -0.46 2.98
N VAL A 149 4.73 0.76 3.44
CA VAL A 149 3.71 1.60 2.79
C VAL A 149 4.05 1.85 1.32
N LEU A 150 5.33 1.98 0.99
CA LEU A 150 5.77 2.17 -0.39
C LEU A 150 5.41 0.97 -1.27
N ASP A 151 5.64 -0.26 -0.80
CA ASP A 151 5.28 -1.47 -1.55
C ASP A 151 3.76 -1.58 -1.74
N ALA A 152 2.98 -1.16 -0.74
CA ALA A 152 1.52 -1.11 -0.85
C ALA A 152 1.07 -0.05 -1.89
N ILE A 153 1.68 1.13 -1.91
CA ILE A 153 1.42 2.18 -2.90
C ILE A 153 1.80 1.70 -4.30
N GLU A 154 2.97 1.07 -4.48
CA GLU A 154 3.39 0.51 -5.76
C GLU A 154 2.37 -0.52 -6.30
N LYS A 155 1.83 -1.39 -5.43
CA LYS A 155 0.76 -2.34 -5.80
C LYS A 155 -0.51 -1.62 -6.26
N ILE A 156 -0.95 -0.57 -5.54
CA ILE A 156 -2.13 0.24 -5.90
C ILE A 156 -1.95 0.88 -7.28
N ILE A 157 -0.79 1.48 -7.55
CA ILE A 157 -0.48 2.15 -8.82
C ILE A 157 -0.40 1.12 -9.95
N LYS A 158 0.37 0.05 -9.77
CA LYS A 158 0.61 -0.98 -10.79
C LYS A 158 -0.67 -1.67 -11.25
N HIS A 159 -1.59 -1.91 -10.33
CA HIS A 159 -2.84 -2.64 -10.61
C HIS A 159 -4.05 -1.71 -10.81
N GLU A 160 -3.84 -0.38 -10.74
CA GLU A 160 -4.89 0.65 -10.91
C GLU A 160 -6.11 0.45 -10.00
N ILE A 161 -5.87 0.00 -8.76
CA ILE A 161 -6.89 -0.29 -7.76
C ILE A 161 -6.98 0.79 -6.69
N ASP A 162 -8.11 0.88 -5.97
CA ASP A 162 -8.34 1.91 -4.96
C ASP A 162 -7.95 1.49 -3.55
N SER A 163 -7.89 0.19 -3.29
CA SER A 163 -7.52 -0.35 -1.98
C SER A 163 -6.97 -1.76 -2.06
N LEU A 164 -6.23 -2.13 -1.02
CA LEU A 164 -5.68 -3.46 -0.78
C LEU A 164 -6.28 -4.03 0.51
N PRO A 165 -6.81 -5.26 0.53
CA PRO A 165 -6.97 -6.00 1.77
C PRO A 165 -5.61 -6.15 2.47
N VAL A 166 -5.59 -5.95 3.79
CA VAL A 166 -4.38 -6.13 4.61
C VAL A 166 -4.52 -7.42 5.38
N LEU A 167 -3.54 -8.30 5.21
CA LEU A 167 -3.55 -9.64 5.80
C LEU A 167 -2.43 -9.79 6.84
N ARG A 168 -2.67 -10.64 7.82
CA ARG A 168 -1.69 -11.16 8.76
C ARG A 168 -1.56 -12.66 8.54
N LYS A 169 -0.34 -13.17 8.58
CA LYS A 169 -0.08 -14.61 8.58
C LYS A 169 0.06 -15.09 10.02
N GLU A 170 -0.84 -15.96 10.45
CA GLU A 170 -0.86 -16.51 11.81
C GLU A 170 -1.15 -18.01 11.74
N ASN A 171 -0.24 -18.84 12.30
CA ASN A 171 -0.36 -20.31 12.29
C ASN A 171 -0.63 -20.88 10.88
N GLY A 172 0.03 -20.34 9.85
CA GLY A 172 -0.15 -20.77 8.45
C GLY A 172 -1.44 -20.28 7.78
N LYS A 173 -2.32 -19.58 8.50
CA LYS A 173 -3.57 -19.01 7.97
C LYS A 173 -3.41 -17.53 7.64
N LEU A 174 -4.17 -17.07 6.64
CA LEU A 174 -4.27 -15.65 6.29
C LEU A 174 -5.48 -15.06 6.99
N ILE A 175 -5.25 -14.07 7.84
CA ILE A 175 -6.27 -13.36 8.61
C ILE A 175 -6.41 -11.96 8.05
N LEU A 176 -7.62 -11.54 7.72
CA LEU A 176 -7.93 -10.18 7.32
C LEU A 176 -7.87 -9.27 8.55
N VAL A 177 -6.98 -8.25 8.52
CA VAL A 177 -6.77 -7.33 9.65
C VAL A 177 -7.15 -5.88 9.34
N GLY A 178 -7.30 -5.53 8.07
CA GLY A 178 -7.65 -4.18 7.68
C GLY A 178 -7.67 -3.98 6.17
N ARG A 179 -7.61 -2.71 5.76
CA ARG A 179 -7.49 -2.30 4.36
C ARG A 179 -6.56 -1.10 4.24
N PHE A 180 -5.79 -1.04 3.17
CA PHE A 180 -4.94 0.11 2.83
C PHE A 180 -5.46 0.74 1.53
N THR A 181 -5.75 2.04 1.56
CA THR A 181 -6.44 2.76 0.48
C THR A 181 -5.58 3.90 -0.08
N LYS A 182 -5.93 4.42 -1.26
CA LYS A 182 -5.36 5.67 -1.80
C LYS A 182 -5.46 6.81 -0.79
N THR A 183 -6.57 6.90 -0.05
CA THR A 183 -6.76 7.93 0.99
C THR A 183 -5.78 7.76 2.15
N ASN A 184 -5.45 6.52 2.56
CA ASN A 184 -4.43 6.30 3.58
C ASN A 184 -3.06 6.80 3.11
N ALA A 185 -2.69 6.53 1.86
CA ALA A 185 -1.45 6.99 1.26
C ALA A 185 -1.37 8.54 1.19
N ILE A 186 -2.47 9.19 0.80
CA ILE A 186 -2.54 10.66 0.72
C ILE A 186 -2.46 11.30 2.11
N LYS A 187 -3.17 10.76 3.10
CA LYS A 187 -3.11 11.25 4.49
C LYS A 187 -1.70 11.15 5.06
N LEU A 188 -0.99 10.06 4.79
CA LEU A 188 0.38 9.88 5.23
C LEU A 188 1.30 10.94 4.58
N TYR A 189 1.16 11.19 3.30
CA TYR A 189 1.90 12.24 2.60
C TYR A 189 1.64 13.62 3.19
N TYR A 190 0.37 13.93 3.50
CA TYR A 190 -0.02 15.21 4.11
C TYR A 190 0.54 15.42 5.52
N GLN A 191 0.63 14.37 6.33
CA GLN A 191 1.18 14.43 7.68
C GLN A 191 2.71 14.64 7.71
N GLU A 192 3.38 14.41 6.59
CA GLU A 192 4.83 14.57 6.45
C GLU A 192 5.23 15.90 5.79
N LEU A 193 4.26 16.76 5.39
CA LEU A 193 4.46 18.12 4.92
C LEU A 193 4.59 19.11 6.08
#